data_e7326d965ae0693af92710326aca8d9a
#
_entry.id   e7326d965ae0693af92710326aca8d9a
#
_cell.length_a   1.000
_cell.length_b   1.000
_cell.length_c   1.000
_cell.angle_alpha   90.00
_cell.angle_beta   90.00
_cell.angle_gamma   90.00
#
_symmetry.space_group_name_H-M   'P 1'
#
loop_
_entity.id
_entity.type
_entity.pdbx_description
1 polymer ?
#
loop_
_entity_poly.entity_id
_entity_poly.type
_entity_poly.pdbx_seq_one_letter_code
_entity_poly.pdbx_strand_id
1 'polypeptide(L)'
;MTTQLSKPVTRRIGELVVTLREDGLELRGYRKQRSVVVPFEEIAKRGLMRAGVSLTERQWCEPLEQVRKLSGHLAQKRREESPFR
;
A
#
# COMPACT_ATOMS: atom_id res chain seq x y z
N MET A 1 5.11 8.66 15.05
CA MET A 1 5.68 7.34 15.34
C MET A 1 4.70 6.25 14.94
N THR A 2 5.18 5.21 14.33
CA THR A 2 4.32 4.12 13.87
C THR A 2 4.34 2.97 14.87
N THR A 3 3.18 2.36 15.04
CA THR A 3 3.04 1.21 15.91
C THR A 3 2.99 -0.05 15.06
N GLN A 4 3.76 -1.04 15.44
CA GLN A 4 3.74 -2.30 14.72
C GLN A 4 2.40 -2.99 14.93
N LEU A 5 1.85 -3.54 13.86
CA LEU A 5 0.56 -4.21 13.92
C LEU A 5 0.71 -5.56 14.62
N SER A 6 0.00 -5.76 15.71
CA SER A 6 0.00 -7.02 16.42
C SER A 6 -1.29 -7.81 16.20
N LYS A 7 -2.37 -7.13 15.81
CA LYS A 7 -3.66 -7.77 15.56
C LYS A 7 -4.26 -7.21 14.28
N PRO A 8 -5.02 -8.02 13.54
CA PRO A 8 -5.70 -7.50 12.35
C PRO A 8 -6.64 -6.37 12.72
N VAL A 9 -6.70 -5.37 11.86
CA VAL A 9 -7.59 -4.23 12.04
C VAL A 9 -8.56 -4.21 10.87
N THR A 10 -9.85 -4.25 11.17
CA THR A 10 -10.89 -4.29 10.16
C THR A 10 -11.67 -2.99 10.16
N ARG A 11 -11.91 -2.46 8.98
CA ARG A 11 -12.69 -1.24 8.80
C ARG A 11 -13.63 -1.41 7.61
N ARG A 12 -14.80 -0.82 7.74
CA ARG A 12 -15.75 -0.80 6.63
C ARG A 12 -15.66 0.54 5.91
N ILE A 13 -15.57 0.48 4.60
CA ILE A 13 -15.53 1.68 3.76
C ILE A 13 -16.63 1.51 2.71
N GLY A 14 -17.81 2.09 2.96
CA GLY A 14 -18.93 1.91 2.07
C GLY A 14 -19.35 0.45 1.99
N GLU A 15 -19.32 -0.11 0.80
CA GLU A 15 -19.68 -1.51 0.57
C GLU A 15 -18.47 -2.44 0.63
N LEU A 16 -17.35 -1.95 1.12
CA LEU A 16 -16.11 -2.71 1.16
C LEU A 16 -15.64 -2.86 2.60
N VAL A 17 -15.23 -4.08 2.95
CA VAL A 17 -14.62 -4.34 4.24
C VAL A 17 -13.14 -4.59 4.02
N VAL A 18 -12.31 -3.82 4.69
CA VAL A 18 -10.87 -3.87 4.52
C VAL A 18 -10.25 -4.32 5.83
N THR A 19 -9.44 -5.37 5.77
CA THR A 19 -8.75 -5.88 6.96
C THR A 19 -7.25 -5.76 6.75
N LEU A 20 -6.60 -5.01 7.62
CA LEU A 20 -5.14 -4.85 7.59
C LEU A 20 -4.52 -5.98 8.39
N ARG A 21 -3.69 -6.79 7.73
CA ARG A 21 -3.05 -7.96 8.34
C ARG A 21 -1.55 -7.81 8.26
N GLU A 22 -0.83 -8.68 8.96
CA GLU A 22 0.62 -8.66 8.93
C GLU A 22 1.19 -8.96 7.54
N ASP A 23 0.50 -9.82 6.80
CA ASP A 23 1.00 -10.28 5.51
C ASP A 23 0.39 -9.54 4.32
N GLY A 24 -0.58 -8.68 4.54
CA GLY A 24 -1.18 -7.98 3.43
C GLY A 24 -2.50 -7.33 3.80
N LEU A 25 -3.27 -7.02 2.77
CA LEU A 25 -4.55 -6.37 2.91
C LEU A 25 -5.64 -7.29 2.39
N GLU A 26 -6.62 -7.58 3.22
CA GLU A 26 -7.75 -8.41 2.82
C GLU A 26 -8.93 -7.52 2.44
N LEU A 27 -9.51 -7.78 1.29
CA LEU A 27 -10.63 -7.01 0.77
C LEU A 27 -11.84 -7.92 0.59
N ARG A 28 -12.97 -7.49 1.11
CA ARG A 28 -14.20 -8.26 1.03
C ARG A 28 -15.38 -7.31 0.84
N GLY A 29 -16.33 -7.69 0.00
CA GLY A 29 -17.55 -6.91 -0.13
C GLY A 29 -18.37 -7.01 1.16
N TYR A 30 -19.02 -5.93 1.52
CA TYR A 30 -19.87 -5.92 2.71
C TYR A 30 -20.94 -6.98 2.59
N ARG A 31 -21.08 -7.81 3.60
CA ARG A 31 -22.06 -8.92 3.64
C ARG A 31 -21.76 -10.02 2.62
N LYS A 32 -20.57 -10.01 2.03
CA LYS A 32 -20.14 -11.09 1.15
C LYS A 32 -19.20 -12.00 1.90
N GLN A 33 -19.08 -13.24 1.43
CA GLN A 33 -18.24 -14.21 2.12
C GLN A 33 -16.85 -14.34 1.51
N ARG A 34 -16.73 -14.03 0.22
CA ARG A 34 -15.46 -14.16 -0.46
C ARG A 34 -14.60 -12.94 -0.24
N SER A 35 -13.32 -13.19 -0.07
CA SER A 35 -12.36 -12.12 0.08
C SER A 35 -11.15 -12.38 -0.78
N VAL A 36 -10.37 -11.33 -1.02
CA VAL A 36 -9.09 -11.45 -1.69
C VAL A 36 -8.04 -10.82 -0.77
N VAL A 37 -6.86 -11.42 -0.78
CA VAL A 37 -5.75 -10.92 0.02
C VAL A 37 -4.67 -10.44 -0.93
N VAL A 38 -4.25 -9.20 -0.75
CA VAL A 38 -3.20 -8.59 -1.57
C VAL A 38 -1.96 -8.45 -0.69
N PRO A 39 -0.88 -9.16 -1.00
CA PRO A 39 0.35 -9.01 -0.23
C PRO A 39 0.86 -7.58 -0.29
N PHE A 40 1.54 -7.14 0.76
CA PHE A 40 2.07 -5.78 0.78
C PHE A 40 3.05 -5.53 -0.36
N GLU A 41 3.80 -6.55 -0.77
CA GLU A 41 4.72 -6.42 -1.90
C GLU A 41 3.99 -6.03 -3.17
N GLU A 42 2.83 -6.62 -3.40
CA GLU A 42 2.02 -6.32 -4.56
C GLU A 42 1.44 -4.90 -4.46
N ILE A 43 1.02 -4.52 -3.28
CA ILE A 43 0.51 -3.17 -3.05
C ILE A 43 1.61 -2.14 -3.31
N ALA A 44 2.81 -2.42 -2.80
CA ALA A 44 3.96 -1.54 -3.01
C ALA A 44 4.29 -1.40 -4.48
N LYS A 45 4.28 -2.53 -5.20
CA LYS A 45 4.56 -2.55 -6.63
C LYS A 45 3.57 -1.67 -7.39
N ARG A 46 2.29 -1.82 -7.09
CA ARG A 46 1.25 -1.01 -7.73
C ARG A 46 1.39 0.46 -7.40
N GLY A 47 1.71 0.76 -6.15
CA GLY A 47 1.92 2.14 -5.73
C GLY A 47 3.07 2.80 -6.46
N LEU A 48 4.17 2.06 -6.61
CA LEU A 48 5.33 2.56 -7.33
C LEU A 48 5.00 2.82 -8.80
N MET A 49 4.24 1.93 -9.41
CA MET A 49 3.82 2.10 -10.79
C MET A 49 2.93 3.33 -10.96
N ARG A 50 1.99 3.53 -10.06
CA ARG A 50 1.13 4.71 -10.11
C ARG A 50 1.91 6.00 -9.92
N ALA A 51 2.96 5.94 -9.14
CA ALA A 51 3.80 7.12 -8.90
C ALA A 51 4.74 7.42 -10.06
N GLY A 52 4.78 6.56 -11.06
CA GLY A 52 5.62 6.78 -12.23
C GLY A 52 7.10 6.59 -11.95
N VAL A 53 7.43 5.75 -10.98
CA VAL A 53 8.82 5.51 -10.62
C VAL A 53 9.47 4.57 -11.62
N SER A 54 10.65 4.96 -12.13
CA SER A 54 11.42 4.12 -13.03
C SER A 54 12.37 3.23 -12.24
N LEU A 55 12.21 1.94 -12.37
CA LEU A 55 13.02 0.97 -11.65
C LEU A 55 13.56 -0.07 -12.60
N THR A 56 14.72 -0.62 -12.26
CA THR A 56 15.28 -1.75 -13.01
C THR A 56 14.52 -3.02 -12.61
N GLU A 57 14.70 -4.08 -13.40
CA GLU A 57 14.06 -5.36 -13.09
C GLU A 57 14.41 -5.84 -11.69
N ARG A 58 15.67 -5.66 -11.31
CA ARG A 58 16.14 -6.08 -10.00
C ARG A 58 15.43 -5.31 -8.89
N GLN A 59 15.23 -4.02 -9.10
CA GLN A 59 14.56 -3.18 -8.11
C GLN A 59 13.09 -3.56 -7.99
N TRP A 60 12.46 -3.98 -9.08
CA TRP A 60 11.08 -4.43 -9.03
C TRP A 60 10.89 -5.72 -8.24
N CYS A 61 11.97 -6.47 -8.02
CA CYS A 61 11.91 -7.67 -7.20
C CYS A 61 11.85 -7.35 -5.70
N GLU A 62 12.13 -6.11 -5.34
CA GLU A 62 12.14 -5.69 -3.94
C GLU A 62 11.28 -4.43 -3.77
N PRO A 63 9.98 -4.52 -4.03
CA PRO A 63 9.13 -3.34 -4.03
C PRO A 63 9.03 -2.64 -2.68
N LEU A 64 9.00 -3.39 -1.59
CA LEU A 64 8.91 -2.78 -0.26
C LEU A 64 10.13 -1.94 0.05
N GLU A 65 11.31 -2.44 -0.36
CA GLU A 65 12.55 -1.71 -0.17
C GLU A 65 12.55 -0.42 -0.97
N GLN A 66 12.00 -0.46 -2.19
CA GLN A 66 11.93 0.73 -3.03
C GLN A 66 11.00 1.78 -2.45
N VAL A 67 9.90 1.35 -1.86
CA VAL A 67 8.99 2.28 -1.20
C VAL A 67 9.69 2.95 -0.03
N ARG A 68 10.45 2.20 0.74
CA ARG A 68 11.19 2.74 1.86
C ARG A 68 12.18 3.81 1.40
N LYS A 69 12.81 3.60 0.26
CA LYS A 69 13.80 4.54 -0.27
C LYS A 69 13.17 5.80 -0.85
N LEU A 70 11.89 5.79 -1.14
CA LEU A 70 11.22 6.95 -1.69
C LEU A 70 10.95 8.04 -0.68
N SER A 71 10.92 7.69 0.60
CA SER A 71 10.37 8.57 1.63
C SER A 71 10.94 9.98 1.64
N GLY A 72 12.21 10.16 1.30
CA GLY A 72 12.80 11.49 1.29
C GLY A 72 12.51 12.25 0.01
N HIS A 73 12.83 11.63 -1.11
CA HIS A 73 12.83 12.30 -2.39
C HIS A 73 11.43 12.48 -2.98
N LEU A 74 10.71 11.38 -3.11
CA LEU A 74 9.42 11.43 -3.76
C LEU A 74 8.36 12.10 -2.91
N ALA A 75 8.46 11.99 -1.61
CA ALA A 75 7.54 12.65 -0.71
C ALA A 75 7.63 14.17 -0.86
N GLN A 76 8.83 14.67 -1.03
CA GLN A 76 9.05 16.09 -1.22
C GLN A 76 8.43 16.58 -2.53
N LYS A 77 8.64 15.83 -3.60
CA LYS A 77 8.08 16.17 -4.90
C LYS A 77 6.55 16.16 -4.86
N ARG A 78 5.98 15.17 -4.19
CA ARG A 78 4.55 15.06 -4.05
C ARG A 78 3.97 16.26 -3.32
N ARG A 79 4.67 16.74 -2.30
CA ARG A 79 4.24 17.88 -1.52
C ARG A 79 4.14 19.14 -2.36
N GLU A 80 5.06 19.29 -3.29
CA GLU A 80 5.08 20.44 -4.17
C GLU A 80 3.99 20.40 -5.22
N GLU A 81 3.66 19.21 -5.70
CA GLU A 81 2.72 19.06 -6.80
C GLU A 81 1.27 18.92 -6.36
N SER A 82 1.06 18.50 -5.14
CA SER A 82 -0.29 18.22 -4.69
C SER A 82 -1.10 19.48 -4.47
N PRO A 83 -2.27 19.60 -5.08
CA PRO A 83 -3.15 20.75 -4.85
C PRO A 83 -3.96 20.62 -3.57
N PHE A 84 -3.91 19.47 -2.95
CA PHE A 84 -4.66 19.24 -1.72
C PHE A 84 -3.83 19.56 -0.52
N ARG A 85 -4.42 20.29 0.29
CA ARG A 85 -3.70 20.67 1.49
C ARG A 85 -4.65 20.92 2.57
#